data_a279b2c23551b1f175194ad151747c80
#
_entry.id   a279b2c23551b1f175194ad151747c80
#
_cell.length_a   1.000
_cell.length_b   1.000
_cell.length_c   1.000
_cell.angle_alpha   90.00
_cell.angle_beta   90.00
_cell.angle_gamma   90.00
#
_symmetry.space_group_name_H-M   'P 1'
#
loop_
_entity.id
_entity.type
_entity.pdbx_description
1 polymer ?
#
loop_
_entity_poly.entity_id
_entity_poly.type
_entity_poly.pdbx_seq_one_letter_code
_entity_poly.pdbx_strand_id
1 'polypeptide(L)'
;TCALPIFRTINRMHDITSGTLTVDGQEVKNLKGKQLRKFRRNIGMIFQSFNLVTRTTVIRNVLMAKVPEMPFWRVLLGIFKKEDKLNALEALDKVGILDKAYIRADQLSGGQQQRVALARTLAQNPKIILADEPVAALDPVTAKQVMSDFKKINQEMNITILINIHHVELALAYADRIIGIRAGKIVYDGPSADVTEDVLNMIYEGKIPDEVEEA
;
A
#
# COMPACT_ATOMS: atom_id res chain seq x y z
N THR A 1 6.17 12.98 -10.05
CA THR A 1 6.62 11.88 -9.18
C THR A 1 6.88 10.62 -10.01
N CYS A 2 8.14 10.11 -9.97
CA CYS A 2 8.54 8.97 -10.81
C CYS A 2 8.03 7.61 -10.29
N ALA A 3 7.57 7.50 -9.05
CA ALA A 3 7.27 6.21 -8.42
C ALA A 3 5.89 5.65 -8.76
N LEU A 4 4.86 6.47 -8.95
CA LEU A 4 3.52 5.99 -9.30
C LEU A 4 3.48 5.20 -10.63
N PRO A 5 4.14 5.62 -11.72
CA PRO A 5 4.28 4.81 -12.92
C PRO A 5 4.94 3.46 -12.66
N ILE A 6 5.97 3.40 -11.79
CA ILE A 6 6.66 2.16 -11.40
C ILE A 6 5.68 1.21 -10.70
N PHE A 7 4.93 1.68 -9.69
CA PHE A 7 3.94 0.86 -8.99
C PHE A 7 2.84 0.33 -9.92
N ARG A 8 2.37 1.18 -10.85
CA ARG A 8 1.39 0.77 -11.87
C ARG A 8 1.97 -0.24 -12.84
N THR A 9 3.27 -0.18 -13.11
CA THR A 9 3.97 -1.16 -13.95
C THR A 9 4.14 -2.49 -13.21
N ILE A 10 4.53 -2.46 -11.91
CA ILE A 10 4.63 -3.67 -11.07
C ILE A 10 3.28 -4.40 -11.02
N ASN A 11 2.18 -3.69 -10.84
CA ASN A 11 0.83 -4.27 -10.83
C ASN A 11 0.26 -4.48 -12.25
N ARG A 12 1.05 -4.25 -13.30
CA ARG A 12 0.64 -4.44 -14.70
C ARG A 12 -0.58 -3.60 -15.11
N MET A 13 -0.77 -2.45 -14.46
CA MET A 13 -1.72 -1.41 -14.92
C MET A 13 -1.16 -0.62 -16.10
N HIS A 14 0.17 -0.47 -16.15
CA HIS A 14 0.90 0.07 -17.29
C HIS A 14 1.77 -1.01 -17.91
N ASP A 15 1.93 -0.95 -19.22
CA ASP A 15 2.79 -1.85 -19.98
C ASP A 15 4.25 -1.42 -19.86
N ILE A 16 5.15 -2.41 -19.90
CA ILE A 16 6.60 -2.21 -19.91
C ILE A 16 7.01 -1.94 -21.38
N THR A 17 7.63 -0.80 -21.63
CA THR A 17 8.09 -0.42 -22.97
C THR A 17 9.28 -1.29 -23.39
N SER A 18 10.27 -1.45 -22.51
CA SER A 18 11.49 -2.26 -22.75
C SER A 18 11.97 -2.90 -21.45
N GLY A 19 12.85 -3.89 -21.56
CA GLY A 19 13.38 -4.63 -20.42
C GLY A 19 12.45 -5.74 -19.92
N THR A 20 12.80 -6.31 -18.77
CA THR A 20 12.07 -7.40 -18.10
C THR A 20 11.72 -6.99 -16.67
N LEU A 21 10.56 -7.40 -16.20
CA LEU A 21 10.13 -7.25 -14.81
C LEU A 21 9.67 -8.61 -14.31
N THR A 22 10.30 -9.05 -13.22
CA THR A 22 9.96 -10.28 -12.52
C THR A 22 9.48 -9.95 -11.11
N VAL A 23 8.32 -10.47 -10.74
CA VAL A 23 7.72 -10.28 -9.41
C VAL A 23 7.33 -11.66 -8.86
N ASP A 24 7.80 -12.00 -7.66
CA ASP A 24 7.58 -13.32 -7.05
C ASP A 24 7.92 -14.48 -8.00
N GLY A 25 9.05 -14.37 -8.71
CA GLY A 25 9.54 -15.36 -9.69
C GLY A 25 8.75 -15.42 -11.01
N GLN A 26 7.74 -14.56 -11.22
CA GLN A 26 6.93 -14.54 -12.43
C GLN A 26 7.29 -13.35 -13.32
N GLU A 27 7.57 -13.59 -14.59
CA GLU A 27 7.73 -12.51 -15.57
C GLU A 27 6.38 -11.86 -15.85
N VAL A 28 6.28 -10.55 -15.57
CA VAL A 28 5.01 -9.83 -15.57
C VAL A 28 4.53 -9.47 -16.98
N LYS A 29 5.47 -9.26 -17.92
CA LYS A 29 5.20 -8.76 -19.28
C LYS A 29 4.18 -9.62 -20.05
N ASN A 30 4.26 -10.93 -19.88
CA ASN A 30 3.49 -11.91 -20.66
C ASN A 30 2.17 -12.33 -20.02
N LEU A 31 1.86 -11.84 -18.80
CA LEU A 31 0.65 -12.22 -18.07
C LEU A 31 -0.61 -11.62 -18.72
N LYS A 32 -1.62 -12.48 -18.99
CA LYS A 32 -2.92 -12.08 -19.57
C LYS A 32 -4.09 -12.82 -18.92
N GLY A 33 -5.27 -12.27 -19.05
CA GLY A 33 -6.54 -12.92 -18.68
C GLY A 33 -6.57 -13.43 -17.23
N LYS A 34 -6.80 -14.73 -17.05
CA LYS A 34 -6.89 -15.37 -15.73
C LYS A 34 -5.56 -15.34 -14.96
N GLN A 35 -4.41 -15.47 -15.65
CA GLN A 35 -3.09 -15.42 -15.03
C GLN A 35 -2.82 -14.02 -14.45
N LEU A 36 -3.11 -12.96 -15.21
CA LEU A 36 -2.97 -11.58 -14.75
C LEU A 36 -3.88 -11.28 -13.55
N ARG A 37 -5.13 -11.78 -13.56
CA ARG A 37 -6.02 -11.64 -12.40
C ARG A 37 -5.48 -12.32 -11.15
N LYS A 38 -4.95 -13.57 -11.31
CA LYS A 38 -4.33 -14.30 -10.19
C LYS A 38 -3.09 -13.57 -9.68
N PHE A 39 -2.25 -13.07 -10.57
CA PHE A 39 -1.07 -12.27 -10.22
C PHE A 39 -1.45 -11.03 -9.40
N ARG A 40 -2.42 -10.23 -9.87
CA ARG A 40 -2.90 -9.02 -9.16
C ARG A 40 -3.51 -9.30 -7.78
N ARG A 41 -4.00 -10.50 -7.53
CA ARG A 41 -4.48 -10.89 -6.20
C ARG A 41 -3.37 -11.00 -5.17
N ASN A 42 -2.16 -11.34 -5.62
CA ASN A 42 -0.99 -11.43 -4.74
C ASN A 42 -0.38 -10.06 -4.43
N ILE A 43 -0.87 -8.99 -5.09
CA ILE A 43 -0.37 -7.63 -4.92
C ILE A 43 -1.51 -6.75 -4.40
N GLY A 44 -1.37 -6.31 -3.17
CA GLY A 44 -2.23 -5.28 -2.60
C GLY A 44 -1.80 -3.89 -3.09
N MET A 45 -2.73 -2.99 -3.35
CA MET A 45 -2.41 -1.62 -3.73
C MET A 45 -3.20 -0.63 -2.89
N ILE A 46 -2.48 0.29 -2.27
CA ILE A 46 -3.00 1.38 -1.47
C ILE A 46 -2.63 2.68 -2.18
N PHE A 47 -3.61 3.52 -2.44
CA PHE A 47 -3.46 4.79 -3.14
C PHE A 47 -3.50 5.95 -2.14
N GLN A 48 -2.98 7.09 -2.53
CA GLN A 48 -3.03 8.35 -1.78
C GLN A 48 -4.47 8.74 -1.38
N SER A 49 -5.43 8.63 -2.30
CA SER A 49 -6.85 8.68 -1.97
C SER A 49 -7.28 7.29 -1.52
N PHE A 50 -7.83 7.17 -0.33
CA PHE A 50 -8.18 5.90 0.32
C PHE A 50 -9.06 4.96 -0.52
N ASN A 51 -9.71 5.50 -1.56
CA ASN A 51 -10.58 4.77 -2.50
C ASN A 51 -11.63 3.92 -1.80
N LEU A 52 -12.20 4.45 -0.71
CA LEU A 52 -13.29 3.82 0.00
C LEU A 52 -14.64 4.23 -0.60
N VAL A 53 -15.59 3.31 -0.57
CA VAL A 53 -16.99 3.63 -0.81
C VAL A 53 -17.53 4.32 0.44
N THR A 54 -17.62 5.65 0.40
CA THR A 54 -17.84 6.51 1.56
C THR A 54 -19.18 6.26 2.26
N ARG A 55 -20.26 6.03 1.50
CA ARG A 55 -21.62 5.86 2.03
C ARG A 55 -21.94 4.42 2.47
N THR A 56 -20.96 3.54 2.59
CA THR A 56 -21.13 2.17 3.09
C THR A 56 -20.29 1.94 4.35
N THR A 57 -20.57 0.83 5.05
CA THR A 57 -19.87 0.50 6.29
C THR A 57 -18.40 0.11 6.04
N VAL A 58 -17.59 0.25 7.08
CA VAL A 58 -16.18 -0.15 7.09
C VAL A 58 -16.01 -1.61 6.71
N ILE A 59 -16.72 -2.51 7.35
CA ILE A 59 -16.66 -3.96 7.03
C ILE A 59 -17.03 -4.25 5.57
N ARG A 60 -17.99 -3.54 4.99
CA ARG A 60 -18.32 -3.72 3.57
C ARG A 60 -17.20 -3.26 2.65
N ASN A 61 -16.51 -2.17 2.99
CA ASN A 61 -15.32 -1.75 2.26
C ASN A 61 -14.22 -2.83 2.27
N VAL A 62 -13.99 -3.49 3.41
CA VAL A 62 -13.01 -4.57 3.52
C VAL A 62 -13.47 -5.81 2.74
N LEU A 63 -14.73 -6.18 2.82
CA LEU A 63 -15.31 -7.32 2.08
C LEU A 63 -15.22 -7.17 0.56
N MET A 64 -15.12 -5.96 0.03
CA MET A 64 -14.90 -5.74 -1.41
C MET A 64 -13.61 -6.37 -1.94
N ALA A 65 -12.63 -6.65 -1.09
CA ALA A 65 -11.43 -7.41 -1.46
C ALA A 65 -11.76 -8.80 -2.01
N LYS A 66 -12.89 -9.39 -1.61
CA LYS A 66 -13.33 -10.73 -2.03
C LYS A 66 -14.18 -10.75 -3.31
N VAL A 67 -14.68 -9.60 -3.76
CA VAL A 67 -15.54 -9.49 -4.95
C VAL A 67 -14.95 -10.15 -6.20
N PRO A 68 -13.64 -10.02 -6.52
CA PRO A 68 -13.05 -10.68 -7.69
C PRO A 68 -13.10 -12.22 -7.67
N GLU A 69 -13.37 -12.82 -6.50
CA GLU A 69 -13.46 -14.28 -6.32
C GLU A 69 -14.91 -14.80 -6.30
N MET A 70 -15.87 -13.87 -6.24
CA MET A 70 -17.27 -14.22 -6.09
C MET A 70 -17.94 -14.44 -7.44
N PRO A 71 -18.89 -15.40 -7.54
CA PRO A 71 -19.76 -15.50 -8.70
C PRO A 71 -20.66 -14.28 -8.80
N PHE A 72 -20.95 -13.86 -10.04
CA PHE A 72 -21.67 -12.61 -10.35
C PHE A 72 -22.97 -12.42 -9.56
N TRP A 73 -23.79 -13.48 -9.43
CA TRP A 73 -25.06 -13.42 -8.72
C TRP A 73 -24.90 -13.09 -7.22
N ARG A 74 -23.81 -13.56 -6.58
CA ARG A 74 -23.52 -13.24 -5.16
C ARG A 74 -23.06 -11.79 -5.01
N VAL A 75 -22.30 -11.29 -5.97
CA VAL A 75 -21.88 -9.88 -6.00
C VAL A 75 -23.11 -9.00 -6.10
N LEU A 76 -24.03 -9.32 -7.03
CA LEU A 76 -25.27 -8.58 -7.26
C LEU A 76 -26.15 -8.52 -6.00
N LEU A 77 -26.26 -9.64 -5.28
CA LEU A 77 -27.06 -9.73 -4.03
C LEU A 77 -26.28 -9.27 -2.79
N GLY A 78 -24.98 -8.96 -2.89
CA GLY A 78 -24.14 -8.58 -1.76
C GLY A 78 -23.99 -9.67 -0.70
N ILE A 79 -24.03 -10.96 -1.11
CA ILE A 79 -24.00 -12.12 -0.21
C ILE A 79 -22.56 -12.63 -0.04
N PHE A 80 -21.94 -12.29 1.09
CA PHE A 80 -20.62 -12.78 1.49
C PHE A 80 -20.71 -14.03 2.37
N LYS A 81 -19.75 -14.94 2.29
CA LYS A 81 -19.64 -16.11 3.17
C LYS A 81 -19.35 -15.66 4.61
N LYS A 82 -19.69 -16.52 5.58
CA LYS A 82 -19.36 -16.30 6.99
C LYS A 82 -17.82 -16.15 7.18
N GLU A 83 -17.07 -16.99 6.50
CA GLU A 83 -15.61 -16.96 6.48
C GLU A 83 -15.05 -15.62 5.97
N ASP A 84 -15.60 -15.07 4.86
CA ASP A 84 -15.17 -13.77 4.33
C ASP A 84 -15.42 -12.65 5.35
N LYS A 85 -16.52 -12.72 6.10
CA LYS A 85 -16.86 -11.74 7.15
C LYS A 85 -15.90 -11.85 8.33
N LEU A 86 -15.54 -13.07 8.76
CA LEU A 86 -14.55 -13.28 9.82
C LEU A 86 -13.18 -12.74 9.39
N ASN A 87 -12.69 -13.08 8.20
CA ASN A 87 -11.44 -12.58 7.66
C ASN A 87 -11.42 -11.03 7.57
N ALA A 88 -12.55 -10.41 7.23
CA ALA A 88 -12.66 -8.96 7.21
C ALA A 88 -12.57 -8.34 8.62
N LEU A 89 -13.20 -8.96 9.62
CA LEU A 89 -13.11 -8.50 11.02
C LEU A 89 -11.68 -8.69 11.58
N GLU A 90 -11.04 -9.82 11.29
CA GLU A 90 -9.65 -10.07 11.67
C GLU A 90 -8.68 -9.05 11.02
N ALA A 91 -8.92 -8.68 9.75
CA ALA A 91 -8.12 -7.65 9.09
C ALA A 91 -8.31 -6.28 9.73
N LEU A 92 -9.53 -5.94 10.16
CA LEU A 92 -9.81 -4.70 10.91
C LEU A 92 -9.17 -4.71 12.30
N ASP A 93 -9.16 -5.84 12.97
CA ASP A 93 -8.51 -6.01 14.28
C ASP A 93 -6.99 -5.78 14.18
N LYS A 94 -6.34 -6.37 13.17
CA LYS A 94 -4.89 -6.21 12.93
C LYS A 94 -4.45 -4.75 12.77
N VAL A 95 -5.31 -3.89 12.24
CA VAL A 95 -5.04 -2.46 12.08
C VAL A 95 -5.68 -1.60 13.17
N GLY A 96 -6.22 -2.22 14.24
CA GLY A 96 -6.75 -1.52 15.42
C GLY A 96 -7.99 -0.66 15.15
N ILE A 97 -8.93 -1.10 14.28
CA ILE A 97 -10.15 -0.35 13.95
C ILE A 97 -11.41 -1.25 13.94
N LEU A 98 -11.34 -2.38 14.63
CA LEU A 98 -12.46 -3.34 14.69
C LEU A 98 -13.73 -2.72 15.28
N ASP A 99 -13.61 -1.83 16.28
CA ASP A 99 -14.71 -1.12 16.92
C ASP A 99 -15.55 -0.27 15.95
N LYS A 100 -14.96 0.12 14.81
CA LYS A 100 -15.59 0.90 13.75
C LYS A 100 -16.17 0.06 12.60
N ALA A 101 -16.17 -1.29 12.70
CA ALA A 101 -16.54 -2.19 11.60
C ALA A 101 -17.89 -1.87 10.96
N TYR A 102 -18.86 -1.44 11.75
CA TYR A 102 -20.23 -1.18 11.29
C TYR A 102 -20.56 0.31 11.09
N ILE A 103 -19.58 1.20 11.31
CA ILE A 103 -19.71 2.64 11.06
C ILE A 103 -19.52 2.90 9.57
N ARG A 104 -20.12 3.97 9.04
CA ARG A 104 -19.93 4.40 7.65
C ARG A 104 -18.53 5.02 7.47
N ALA A 105 -17.92 4.75 6.31
CA ALA A 105 -16.57 5.21 6.04
C ALA A 105 -16.43 6.75 5.97
N ASP A 106 -17.50 7.47 5.63
CA ASP A 106 -17.51 8.94 5.61
C ASP A 106 -17.52 9.59 7.02
N GLN A 107 -17.72 8.81 8.08
CA GLN A 107 -17.66 9.27 9.47
C GLN A 107 -16.28 9.08 10.12
N LEU A 108 -15.33 8.57 9.37
CA LEU A 108 -13.97 8.28 9.84
C LEU A 108 -13.01 9.44 9.58
N SER A 109 -12.03 9.63 10.46
CA SER A 109 -10.87 10.50 10.19
C SER A 109 -10.01 9.95 9.04
N GLY A 110 -9.14 10.78 8.45
CA GLY A 110 -8.25 10.37 7.37
C GLY A 110 -7.38 9.16 7.74
N GLY A 111 -6.77 9.16 8.93
CA GLY A 111 -5.97 8.03 9.41
C GLY A 111 -6.80 6.75 9.63
N GLN A 112 -8.04 6.88 10.10
CA GLN A 112 -8.96 5.75 10.21
C GLN A 112 -9.34 5.21 8.82
N GLN A 113 -9.60 6.07 7.84
CA GLN A 113 -9.86 5.67 6.46
C GLN A 113 -8.65 4.95 5.85
N GLN A 114 -7.44 5.41 6.14
CA GLN A 114 -6.21 4.74 5.70
C GLN A 114 -6.07 3.33 6.30
N ARG A 115 -6.38 3.16 7.58
CA ARG A 115 -6.41 1.84 8.21
C ARG A 115 -7.46 0.91 7.59
N VAL A 116 -8.62 1.43 7.21
CA VAL A 116 -9.63 0.65 6.47
C VAL A 116 -9.11 0.23 5.09
N ALA A 117 -8.40 1.11 4.37
CA ALA A 117 -7.78 0.77 3.10
C ALA A 117 -6.70 -0.33 3.27
N LEU A 118 -5.91 -0.25 4.34
CA LEU A 118 -4.92 -1.26 4.71
C LEU A 118 -5.60 -2.60 5.08
N ALA A 119 -6.66 -2.59 5.92
CA ALA A 119 -7.44 -3.78 6.25
C ALA A 119 -8.06 -4.44 5.01
N ARG A 120 -8.61 -3.65 4.09
CA ARG A 120 -9.11 -4.15 2.80
C ARG A 120 -8.01 -4.85 2.01
N THR A 121 -6.83 -4.29 2.00
CA THR A 121 -5.67 -4.88 1.32
C THR A 121 -5.24 -6.19 1.99
N LEU A 122 -5.20 -6.25 3.31
CA LEU A 122 -4.89 -7.47 4.08
C LEU A 122 -5.93 -8.58 3.87
N ALA A 123 -7.21 -8.23 3.79
CA ALA A 123 -8.29 -9.20 3.52
C ALA A 123 -8.15 -9.89 2.14
N GLN A 124 -7.40 -9.32 1.23
CA GLN A 124 -7.01 -9.94 -0.05
C GLN A 124 -5.96 -11.06 0.13
N ASN A 125 -5.28 -11.10 1.29
CA ASN A 125 -4.14 -11.97 1.60
C ASN A 125 -2.99 -11.82 0.59
N PRO A 126 -2.44 -10.61 0.42
CA PRO A 126 -1.40 -10.32 -0.55
C PRO A 126 -0.03 -10.83 -0.08
N LYS A 127 0.88 -11.10 -1.02
CA LYS A 127 2.31 -11.32 -0.74
C LYS A 127 3.11 -10.02 -0.74
N ILE A 128 2.63 -9.03 -1.50
CA ILE A 128 3.28 -7.74 -1.68
C ILE A 128 2.24 -6.65 -1.52
N ILE A 129 2.57 -5.57 -0.83
CA ILE A 129 1.77 -4.35 -0.74
C ILE A 129 2.54 -3.21 -1.41
N LEU A 130 1.89 -2.52 -2.32
CA LEU A 130 2.36 -1.28 -2.95
C LEU A 130 1.55 -0.13 -2.37
N ALA A 131 2.18 0.78 -1.64
CA ALA A 131 1.52 1.93 -1.03
C ALA A 131 2.07 3.24 -1.64
N ASP A 132 1.20 3.97 -2.33
CA ASP A 132 1.55 5.21 -3.01
C ASP A 132 1.11 6.40 -2.15
N GLU A 133 2.09 7.07 -1.56
CA GLU A 133 1.92 8.22 -0.67
C GLU A 133 0.85 8.00 0.43
N PRO A 134 0.92 6.89 1.20
CA PRO A 134 -0.18 6.50 2.08
C PRO A 134 -0.41 7.46 3.26
N VAL A 135 0.48 8.41 3.49
CA VAL A 135 0.43 9.34 4.62
C VAL A 135 0.39 10.81 4.21
N ALA A 136 0.41 11.13 2.91
CA ALA A 136 0.53 12.49 2.40
C ALA A 136 -0.60 13.46 2.83
N ALA A 137 -1.79 12.93 3.14
CA ALA A 137 -2.95 13.72 3.56
C ALA A 137 -3.20 13.67 5.08
N LEU A 138 -2.24 13.19 5.86
CA LEU A 138 -2.37 12.97 7.30
C LEU A 138 -1.50 13.97 8.09
N ASP A 139 -1.95 14.30 9.30
CA ASP A 139 -1.11 15.02 10.26
C ASP A 139 0.09 14.17 10.70
N PRO A 140 1.19 14.77 11.20
CA PRO A 140 2.43 14.07 11.52
C PRO A 140 2.25 12.94 12.54
N VAL A 141 1.37 13.11 13.53
CA VAL A 141 1.15 12.09 14.58
C VAL A 141 0.45 10.88 13.98
N THR A 142 -0.62 11.12 13.21
CA THR A 142 -1.37 10.07 12.52
C THR A 142 -0.51 9.39 11.45
N ALA A 143 0.34 10.13 10.74
CA ALA A 143 1.27 9.58 9.76
C ALA A 143 2.26 8.57 10.40
N LYS A 144 2.88 8.94 11.53
CA LYS A 144 3.77 8.04 12.30
C LYS A 144 3.04 6.77 12.74
N GLN A 145 1.79 6.89 13.19
CA GLN A 145 0.99 5.73 13.60
C GLN A 145 0.70 4.79 12.43
N VAL A 146 0.31 5.33 11.28
CA VAL A 146 0.06 4.52 10.06
C VAL A 146 1.34 3.85 9.58
N MET A 147 2.49 4.52 9.61
CA MET A 147 3.78 3.92 9.26
C MET A 147 4.15 2.80 10.23
N SER A 148 3.87 2.97 11.52
CA SER A 148 4.04 1.91 12.53
C SER A 148 3.14 0.70 12.24
N ASP A 149 1.90 0.93 11.83
CA ASP A 149 0.98 -0.15 11.42
C ASP A 149 1.55 -0.93 10.21
N PHE A 150 2.11 -0.25 9.19
CA PHE A 150 2.81 -0.90 8.07
C PHE A 150 4.00 -1.75 8.53
N LYS A 151 4.85 -1.20 9.41
CA LYS A 151 6.02 -1.93 9.93
C LYS A 151 5.61 -3.18 10.71
N LYS A 152 4.61 -3.06 11.58
CA LYS A 152 4.04 -4.18 12.34
C LYS A 152 3.53 -5.28 11.41
N ILE A 153 2.76 -4.92 10.39
CA ILE A 153 2.22 -5.88 9.40
C ILE A 153 3.34 -6.58 8.62
N ASN A 154 4.36 -5.82 8.18
CA ASN A 154 5.54 -6.40 7.53
C ASN A 154 6.20 -7.47 8.40
N GLN A 155 6.42 -7.17 9.68
CA GLN A 155 7.10 -8.06 10.62
C GLN A 155 6.24 -9.28 11.01
N GLU A 156 4.96 -9.07 11.34
CA GLU A 156 4.07 -10.14 11.82
C GLU A 156 3.61 -11.09 10.71
N MET A 157 3.42 -10.57 9.50
CA MET A 157 2.85 -11.34 8.39
C MET A 157 3.87 -11.71 7.32
N ASN A 158 5.12 -11.25 7.45
CA ASN A 158 6.20 -11.44 6.46
C ASN A 158 5.78 -11.02 5.03
N ILE A 159 5.03 -9.91 4.94
CA ILE A 159 4.59 -9.33 3.66
C ILE A 159 5.61 -8.29 3.22
N THR A 160 6.08 -8.35 1.97
CA THR A 160 6.92 -7.31 1.40
C THR A 160 6.08 -6.04 1.17
N ILE A 161 6.53 -4.91 1.70
CA ILE A 161 5.83 -3.62 1.55
C ILE A 161 6.74 -2.63 0.84
N LEU A 162 6.30 -2.11 -0.31
CA LEU A 162 6.95 -1.01 -1.01
C LEU A 162 6.11 0.25 -0.81
N ILE A 163 6.71 1.30 -0.29
CA ILE A 163 6.04 2.57 -0.03
C ILE A 163 6.72 3.66 -0.85
N ASN A 164 5.94 4.36 -1.67
CA ASN A 164 6.34 5.64 -2.22
C ASN A 164 6.03 6.72 -1.18
N ILE A 165 7.02 7.46 -0.75
CA ILE A 165 6.89 8.46 0.30
C ILE A 165 7.82 9.65 0.01
N HIS A 166 7.37 10.87 0.30
CA HIS A 166 8.16 12.08 0.16
C HIS A 166 8.74 12.57 1.50
N HIS A 167 8.19 12.11 2.63
CA HIS A 167 8.68 12.43 3.96
C HIS A 167 9.93 11.59 4.29
N VAL A 168 11.11 12.21 4.15
CA VAL A 168 12.41 11.55 4.35
C VAL A 168 12.53 10.96 5.75
N GLU A 169 12.15 11.72 6.79
CA GLU A 169 12.21 11.25 8.18
C GLU A 169 11.42 9.95 8.40
N LEU A 170 10.21 9.88 7.85
CA LEU A 170 9.39 8.66 7.95
C LEU A 170 10.02 7.50 7.17
N ALA A 171 10.59 7.77 5.99
CA ALA A 171 11.28 6.74 5.22
C ALA A 171 12.45 6.17 6.02
N LEU A 172 13.31 7.01 6.58
CA LEU A 172 14.48 6.59 7.36
C LEU A 172 14.10 5.87 8.65
N ALA A 173 13.04 6.32 9.34
CA ALA A 173 12.61 5.75 10.62
C ALA A 173 11.94 4.36 10.49
N TYR A 174 11.26 4.09 9.37
CA TYR A 174 10.42 2.89 9.24
C TYR A 174 10.88 1.89 8.20
N ALA A 175 11.62 2.30 7.16
CA ALA A 175 12.06 1.38 6.12
C ALA A 175 13.35 0.65 6.50
N ASP A 176 13.48 -0.61 6.08
CA ASP A 176 14.73 -1.37 6.19
C ASP A 176 15.67 -1.07 5.00
N ARG A 177 15.10 -0.74 3.84
CA ARG A 177 15.80 -0.46 2.59
C ARG A 177 15.20 0.75 1.90
N ILE A 178 16.06 1.61 1.39
CA ILE A 178 15.68 2.82 0.63
C ILE A 178 16.11 2.64 -0.83
N ILE A 179 15.21 3.01 -1.74
CA ILE A 179 15.49 3.10 -3.18
C ILE A 179 15.27 4.57 -3.57
N GLY A 180 16.37 5.27 -3.80
CA GLY A 180 16.36 6.65 -4.26
C GLY A 180 16.24 6.72 -5.78
N ILE A 181 15.23 7.45 -6.28
CA ILE A 181 14.97 7.59 -7.71
C ILE A 181 15.02 9.07 -8.09
N ARG A 182 15.87 9.40 -9.09
CA ARG A 182 15.98 10.73 -9.65
C ARG A 182 15.97 10.68 -11.18
N ALA A 183 15.16 11.52 -11.81
CA ALA A 183 15.02 11.59 -13.28
C ALA A 183 14.81 10.20 -13.94
N GLY A 184 14.05 9.31 -13.29
CA GLY A 184 13.76 7.97 -13.80
C GLY A 184 14.90 6.95 -13.63
N LYS A 185 15.98 7.30 -12.94
CA LYS A 185 17.11 6.40 -12.65
C LYS A 185 17.19 6.12 -11.15
N ILE A 186 17.57 4.89 -10.80
CA ILE A 186 17.95 4.55 -9.43
C ILE A 186 19.33 5.18 -9.16
N VAL A 187 19.40 6.07 -8.18
CA VAL A 187 20.63 6.75 -7.75
C VAL A 187 21.15 6.21 -6.41
N TYR A 188 20.27 5.58 -5.64
CA TYR A 188 20.61 4.88 -4.40
C TYR A 188 19.76 3.62 -4.26
N ASP A 189 20.34 2.54 -3.76
CA ASP A 189 19.65 1.30 -3.40
C ASP A 189 20.44 0.61 -2.28
N GLY A 190 19.96 0.71 -1.04
CA GLY A 190 20.66 0.17 0.12
C GLY A 190 19.85 0.26 1.42
N PRO A 191 20.47 -0.17 2.55
CA PRO A 191 19.85 -0.06 3.88
C PRO A 191 19.52 1.39 4.24
N SER A 192 18.44 1.60 4.99
CA SER A 192 18.09 2.94 5.48
C SER A 192 19.16 3.54 6.43
N ALA A 193 19.86 2.68 7.17
CA ALA A 193 20.93 3.10 8.08
C ALA A 193 22.16 3.70 7.37
N ASP A 194 22.35 3.40 6.08
CA ASP A 194 23.50 3.87 5.29
C ASP A 194 23.18 5.15 4.50
N VAL A 195 21.98 5.70 4.66
CA VAL A 195 21.55 6.93 3.99
C VAL A 195 22.21 8.12 4.71
N THR A 196 23.15 8.74 4.05
CA THR A 196 23.85 9.96 4.48
C THR A 196 23.22 11.20 3.85
N GLU A 197 23.63 12.36 4.32
CA GLU A 197 23.27 13.66 3.72
C GLU A 197 23.68 13.74 2.23
N ASP A 198 24.82 13.18 1.86
CA ASP A 198 25.27 13.10 0.47
C ASP A 198 24.33 12.24 -0.38
N VAL A 199 23.81 11.14 0.16
CA VAL A 199 22.84 10.29 -0.51
C VAL A 199 21.53 11.04 -0.72
N LEU A 200 21.06 11.79 0.29
CA LEU A 200 19.86 12.64 0.18
C LEU A 200 20.08 13.74 -0.88
N ASN A 201 21.24 14.39 -0.88
CA ASN A 201 21.61 15.37 -1.90
C ASN A 201 21.61 14.78 -3.32
N MET A 202 22.09 13.56 -3.49
CA MET A 202 22.03 12.87 -4.79
C MET A 202 20.59 12.64 -5.24
N ILE A 203 19.69 12.29 -4.31
CA ILE A 203 18.28 12.03 -4.63
C ILE A 203 17.55 13.34 -4.99
N TYR A 204 17.80 14.43 -4.26
CA TYR A 204 17.04 15.69 -4.35
C TYR A 204 17.76 16.83 -5.09
N GLU A 205 18.93 16.58 -5.74
CA GLU A 205 19.71 17.60 -6.45
C GLU A 205 20.22 18.75 -5.56
N GLY A 206 20.60 18.44 -4.33
CA GLY A 206 21.01 19.45 -3.35
C GLY A 206 19.88 20.30 -2.76
N LYS A 207 18.64 19.96 -3.06
CA LYS A 207 17.45 20.48 -2.40
C LYS A 207 16.93 19.45 -1.41
N ILE A 208 17.39 19.51 -0.18
CA ILE A 208 16.81 18.76 0.93
C ILE A 208 15.48 19.45 1.25
N PRO A 209 14.34 18.75 1.37
CA PRO A 209 13.13 19.35 1.90
C PRO A 209 13.40 19.96 3.29
N ASP A 210 12.90 21.17 3.55
CA ASP A 210 13.16 21.97 4.76
C ASP A 210 12.90 21.25 6.10
N GLU A 211 12.26 20.09 6.06
CA GLU A 211 11.94 19.24 7.23
C GLU A 211 13.15 18.50 7.85
N VAL A 212 14.34 18.51 7.19
CA VAL A 212 15.53 17.76 7.67
C VAL A 212 16.54 18.68 8.40
N GLU A 213 16.38 20.01 8.33
CA GLU A 213 17.30 20.96 8.97
C GLU A 213 17.09 21.17 10.49
N GLU A 214 16.01 20.65 11.08
CA GLU A 214 15.67 20.87 12.52
C GLU A 214 15.78 19.61 13.40
N ALA A 215 16.52 18.56 13.00
CA ALA A 215 16.67 17.34 13.81
C ALA A 215 18.06 17.22 14.44
#